data_9b554bda48ba1895d36ed14a8e40f718
#
_entry.id   9b554bda48ba1895d36ed14a8e40f718
#
_cell.length_a   1.000
_cell.length_b   1.000
_cell.length_c   1.000
_cell.angle_alpha   90.00
_cell.angle_beta   90.00
_cell.angle_gamma   90.00
#
_symmetry.space_group_name_H-M   'P 1'
#
loop_
_entity.id
_entity.type
_entity.pdbx_description
1 polymer ?
#
loop_
_entity_poly.entity_id
_entity_poly.type
_entity_poly.pdbx_seq_one_letter_code
_entity_poly.pdbx_strand_id
1 'polypeptide(L)'
;MLRVPLLGRVTAGTPILAVENYDGYVDFPVSMAGGDSDLFALRVMGESMIEAGILDGDIVIVNGVHYAENGEIVVAMIEDEATVKKFYKENGGVRLQPCNSSMQPIFAKNVTILGKVIANFRFYRS
;
A
#
# COMPACT_ATOMS: atom_id res chain seq x y z
N MET A 1 -1.70 -21.80 1.63
CA MET A 1 -2.07 -20.36 1.53
C MET A 1 -1.71 -19.63 2.81
N LEU A 2 -1.21 -18.44 2.65
CA LEU A 2 -1.03 -17.55 3.78
C LEU A 2 -2.32 -16.79 4.00
N ARG A 3 -2.71 -16.63 5.26
CA ARG A 3 -3.84 -15.79 5.62
C ARG A 3 -3.30 -14.39 5.93
N VAL A 4 -3.60 -13.45 5.05
CA VAL A 4 -3.08 -12.09 5.14
C VAL A 4 -4.14 -11.19 5.76
N PRO A 5 -3.83 -10.49 6.86
CA PRO A 5 -4.83 -9.63 7.48
C PRO A 5 -5.17 -8.44 6.59
N LEU A 6 -6.45 -8.18 6.44
CA LEU A 6 -6.94 -6.99 5.75
C LEU A 6 -7.16 -5.92 6.81
N LEU A 7 -6.43 -4.84 6.70
CA LEU A 7 -6.49 -3.79 7.72
C LEU A 7 -7.67 -2.86 7.43
N GLY A 8 -8.41 -2.51 8.47
CA GLY A 8 -9.52 -1.60 8.32
C GLY A 8 -9.08 -0.15 8.32
N ARG A 9 -8.22 0.20 9.24
CA ARG A 9 -7.74 1.57 9.38
C ARG A 9 -6.28 1.53 9.81
N VAL A 10 -5.49 2.39 9.20
CA VAL A 10 -4.09 2.57 9.55
C VAL A 10 -3.92 3.97 10.13
N THR A 11 -3.45 4.05 11.37
CA THR A 11 -3.25 5.34 12.03
C THR A 11 -1.83 5.41 12.55
N ALA A 12 -1.33 6.64 12.65
CA ALA A 12 0.01 6.87 13.17
C ALA A 12 0.06 6.45 14.64
N GLY A 13 1.17 5.84 15.04
CA GLY A 13 1.38 5.47 16.43
C GLY A 13 0.80 4.12 16.83
N THR A 14 0.01 3.49 15.96
CA THR A 14 -0.54 2.17 16.23
C THR A 14 0.25 1.13 15.43
N PRO A 15 0.67 0.02 16.04
CA PRO A 15 1.34 -1.03 15.28
C PRO A 15 0.47 -1.50 14.12
N ILE A 16 1.08 -1.64 12.95
CA ILE A 16 0.34 -1.93 11.73
C ILE A 16 -0.43 -3.26 11.82
N LEU A 17 0.12 -4.23 12.52
CA LEU A 17 -0.50 -5.55 12.62
C LEU A 17 -1.25 -5.75 13.94
N ALA A 18 -1.66 -4.67 14.60
CA ALA A 18 -2.49 -4.78 15.79
C ALA A 18 -3.83 -5.40 15.44
N VAL A 19 -4.28 -6.36 16.23
CA VAL A 19 -5.46 -7.18 15.92
C VAL A 19 -6.71 -6.32 15.74
N GLU A 20 -6.85 -5.28 16.51
CA GLU A 20 -8.03 -4.41 16.45
C GLU A 20 -8.15 -3.65 15.15
N ASN A 21 -7.12 -3.65 14.33
CA ASN A 21 -7.14 -2.98 13.03
C ASN A 21 -7.62 -3.90 11.90
N TYR A 22 -7.88 -5.17 12.20
CA TYR A 22 -8.20 -6.14 11.16
C TYR A 22 -9.67 -6.03 10.76
N ASP A 23 -9.89 -6.03 9.45
CA ASP A 23 -11.23 -5.96 8.84
C ASP A 23 -11.58 -7.28 8.17
N GLY A 24 -10.72 -8.27 8.28
CA GLY A 24 -10.88 -9.57 7.67
C GLY A 24 -9.54 -10.12 7.24
N TYR A 25 -9.58 -11.07 6.31
CA TYR A 25 -8.37 -11.74 5.85
C TYR A 25 -8.48 -12.03 4.35
N VAL A 26 -7.34 -12.12 3.70
CA VAL A 26 -7.24 -12.51 2.30
C VAL A 26 -6.24 -13.66 2.22
N ASP A 27 -6.61 -14.73 1.52
CA ASP A 27 -5.68 -15.85 1.32
C ASP A 27 -4.76 -15.52 0.16
N PHE A 28 -3.46 -15.75 0.36
CA PHE A 28 -2.45 -15.42 -0.62
C PHE A 28 -1.50 -16.60 -0.80
N PRO A 29 -1.11 -16.94 -2.04
CA PRO A 29 -0.24 -18.09 -2.27
C PRO A 29 1.10 -17.93 -1.58
N VAL A 30 1.50 -18.96 -0.82
CA VAL A 30 2.78 -18.96 -0.11
C VAL A 30 3.93 -18.75 -1.09
N SER A 31 3.85 -19.38 -2.25
CA SER A 31 4.92 -19.32 -3.24
C SER A 31 5.14 -17.91 -3.80
N MET A 32 4.18 -17.02 -3.62
CA MET A 32 4.28 -15.67 -4.14
C MET A 32 4.58 -14.65 -3.05
N ALA A 33 4.76 -15.10 -1.83
CA ALA A 33 4.99 -14.20 -0.71
C ALA A 33 6.40 -13.64 -0.65
N GLY A 34 7.34 -14.25 -1.36
CA GLY A 34 8.68 -13.71 -1.44
C GLY A 34 9.48 -13.83 -0.16
N GLY A 35 9.21 -14.85 0.64
CA GLY A 35 9.97 -15.09 1.85
C GLY A 35 9.16 -14.82 3.10
N ASP A 36 9.84 -14.38 4.12
CA ASP A 36 9.30 -14.29 5.48
C ASP A 36 8.83 -12.89 5.85
N SER A 37 8.24 -12.20 4.93
CA SER A 37 7.82 -10.82 5.16
C SER A 37 6.52 -10.74 5.93
N ASP A 38 6.33 -9.63 6.60
CA ASP A 38 5.07 -9.31 7.25
C ASP A 38 4.11 -8.77 6.20
N LEU A 39 3.23 -9.64 5.71
CA LEU A 39 2.26 -9.25 4.71
C LEU A 39 1.00 -8.70 5.35
N PHE A 40 0.44 -7.68 4.73
CA PHE A 40 -0.89 -7.21 5.10
C PHE A 40 -1.60 -6.75 3.84
N ALA A 41 -2.91 -6.57 3.95
CA ALA A 41 -3.73 -6.14 2.83
C ALA A 41 -4.43 -4.85 3.18
N LEU A 42 -4.66 -4.02 2.18
CA LEU A 42 -5.39 -2.76 2.33
C LEU A 42 -6.38 -2.61 1.20
N ARG A 43 -7.54 -2.05 1.54
CA ARG A 43 -8.53 -1.68 0.53
C ARG A 43 -8.17 -0.32 -0.04
N VAL A 44 -8.10 -0.24 -1.35
CA VAL A 44 -7.74 0.99 -2.05
C VAL A 44 -8.95 1.91 -2.10
N MET A 45 -8.73 3.17 -1.79
CA MET A 45 -9.77 4.18 -1.85
C MET A 45 -9.33 5.28 -2.80
N GLY A 46 -10.23 5.67 -3.69
CA GLY A 46 -9.96 6.75 -4.62
C GLY A 46 -9.33 6.26 -5.92
N GLU A 47 -8.93 7.22 -6.73
CA GLU A 47 -8.55 6.97 -8.12
C GLU A 47 -7.12 7.35 -8.44
N SER A 48 -6.27 7.51 -7.44
CA SER A 48 -4.93 8.02 -7.68
C SER A 48 -4.04 7.05 -8.44
N MET A 49 -4.44 5.77 -8.56
CA MET A 49 -3.59 4.76 -9.18
C MET A 49 -4.28 4.04 -10.33
N ILE A 50 -5.30 4.64 -10.93
CA ILE A 50 -6.08 3.97 -11.96
C ILE A 50 -5.27 3.66 -13.22
N GLU A 51 -4.27 4.48 -13.53
CA GLU A 51 -3.45 4.23 -14.72
C GLU A 51 -2.42 3.12 -14.48
N ALA A 52 -2.27 2.68 -13.25
CA ALA A 52 -1.49 1.49 -12.92
C ALA A 52 -2.40 0.26 -12.80
N GLY A 53 -3.69 0.42 -13.09
CA GLY A 53 -4.64 -0.68 -13.02
C GLY A 53 -5.14 -0.97 -11.61
N ILE A 54 -4.90 -0.08 -10.67
CA ILE A 54 -5.37 -0.24 -9.30
C ILE A 54 -6.54 0.71 -9.10
N LEU A 55 -7.73 0.14 -8.89
CA LEU A 55 -8.98 0.90 -8.87
C LEU A 55 -9.52 0.99 -7.45
N ASP A 56 -10.43 1.95 -7.25
CA ASP A 56 -11.14 2.10 -6.00
C ASP A 56 -11.83 0.79 -5.64
N GLY A 57 -11.68 0.34 -4.40
CA GLY A 57 -12.25 -0.91 -3.93
C GLY A 57 -11.36 -2.13 -4.10
N ASP A 58 -10.29 -2.01 -4.86
CA ASP A 58 -9.32 -3.11 -4.99
C ASP A 58 -8.66 -3.38 -3.64
N ILE A 59 -8.11 -4.58 -3.49
CA ILE A 59 -7.35 -4.95 -2.30
C ILE A 59 -5.92 -5.22 -2.73
N VAL A 60 -4.98 -4.46 -2.18
CA VAL A 60 -3.57 -4.66 -2.46
C VAL A 60 -2.93 -5.47 -1.34
N ILE A 61 -2.02 -6.35 -1.74
CA ILE A 61 -1.19 -7.10 -0.79
C ILE A 61 0.11 -6.36 -0.66
N VAL A 62 0.54 -6.14 0.57
CA VAL A 62 1.66 -5.27 0.89
C VAL A 62 2.69 -6.04 1.67
N ASN A 63 3.92 -5.96 1.23
CA ASN A 63 5.07 -6.50 1.96
C ASN A 63 5.57 -5.42 2.89
N GLY A 64 5.52 -5.68 4.20
CA GLY A 64 5.80 -4.69 5.23
C GLY A 64 7.27 -4.39 5.41
N VAL A 65 7.87 -3.76 4.44
CA VAL A 65 9.24 -3.26 4.53
C VAL A 65 9.20 -1.74 4.55
N HIS A 66 10.23 -1.13 5.11
CA HIS A 66 10.21 0.32 5.33
C HIS A 66 11.14 1.08 4.39
N TYR A 67 11.46 0.47 3.25
CA TYR A 67 12.30 1.10 2.24
C TYR A 67 11.73 0.79 0.86
N ALA A 68 12.10 1.58 -0.12
CA ALA A 68 11.64 1.36 -1.49
C ALA A 68 12.64 1.94 -2.46
N GLU A 69 12.59 1.45 -3.70
CA GLU A 69 13.39 1.97 -4.79
C GLU A 69 12.49 2.73 -5.76
N ASN A 70 13.11 3.60 -6.54
CA ASN A 70 12.39 4.45 -7.47
C ASN A 70 11.51 3.61 -8.40
N GLY A 71 10.26 4.04 -8.54
CA GLY A 71 9.30 3.40 -9.43
C GLY A 71 8.48 2.30 -8.77
N GLU A 72 8.80 1.92 -7.56
CA GLU A 72 8.00 0.90 -6.86
C GLU A 72 6.72 1.51 -6.31
N ILE A 73 5.67 0.69 -6.28
CA ILE A 73 4.40 1.11 -5.70
C ILE A 73 4.44 0.79 -4.21
N VAL A 74 4.19 1.80 -3.40
CA VAL A 74 4.30 1.69 -1.95
C VAL A 74 3.01 2.12 -1.28
N VAL A 75 2.86 1.70 -0.03
CA VAL A 75 1.91 2.29 0.90
C VAL A 75 2.72 3.20 1.81
N ALA A 76 2.39 4.47 1.81
CA ALA A 76 3.10 5.46 2.61
C ALA A 76 2.12 6.19 3.50
N MET A 77 2.61 6.64 4.65
CA MET A 77 1.80 7.41 5.59
C MET A 77 2.05 8.88 5.32
N ILE A 78 1.00 9.60 4.97
CA ILE A 78 1.03 11.05 4.83
C ILE A 78 0.10 11.59 5.89
N GLU A 79 0.67 12.35 6.84
CA GLU A 79 -0.07 12.80 8.01
C GLU A 79 -0.66 11.57 8.69
N ASP A 80 -1.96 11.43 8.77
CA ASP A 80 -2.57 10.29 9.43
C ASP A 80 -3.25 9.34 8.46
N GLU A 81 -2.90 9.39 7.18
CA GLU A 81 -3.54 8.56 6.18
C GLU A 81 -2.53 7.71 5.42
N ALA A 82 -2.90 6.44 5.21
CA ALA A 82 -2.14 5.56 4.35
C ALA A 82 -2.56 5.81 2.91
N THR A 83 -1.60 5.95 2.01
CA THR A 83 -1.86 6.20 0.61
C THR A 83 -1.00 5.28 -0.25
N VAL A 84 -1.52 4.90 -1.41
CA VAL A 84 -0.83 4.04 -2.37
C VAL A 84 -0.35 4.92 -3.51
N LYS A 85 0.95 4.94 -3.74
CA LYS A 85 1.57 5.80 -4.76
C LYS A 85 2.84 5.15 -5.27
N LYS A 86 3.35 5.64 -6.40
CA LYS A 86 4.70 5.30 -6.82
C LYS A 86 5.69 6.15 -6.06
N PHE A 87 6.78 5.51 -5.69
CA PHE A 87 7.82 6.13 -4.87
C PHE A 87 8.98 6.58 -5.76
N TYR A 88 9.45 7.82 -5.52
CA TYR A 88 10.68 8.32 -6.14
C TYR A 88 11.46 9.13 -5.13
N LYS A 89 12.74 8.82 -5.01
CA LYS A 89 13.63 9.59 -4.16
C LYS A 89 14.26 10.67 -5.03
N GLU A 90 14.12 11.91 -4.61
CA GLU A 90 14.63 13.05 -5.38
C GLU A 90 15.42 13.95 -4.46
N ASN A 91 16.09 14.93 -5.05
CA ASN A 91 17.02 15.80 -4.33
C ASN A 91 16.39 16.32 -3.03
N GLY A 92 16.90 15.84 -1.90
CA GLY A 92 16.48 16.32 -0.60
C GLY A 92 15.10 15.84 -0.15
N GLY A 93 14.47 14.90 -0.85
CA GLY A 93 13.17 14.47 -0.43
C GLY A 93 12.61 13.30 -1.20
N VAL A 94 11.28 13.16 -1.12
CA VAL A 94 10.55 12.07 -1.72
C VAL A 94 9.41 12.65 -2.55
N ARG A 95 9.19 12.06 -3.72
CA ARG A 95 8.02 12.35 -4.53
C ARG A 95 7.13 11.11 -4.53
N LEU A 96 5.90 11.28 -4.11
CA LEU A 96 4.87 10.24 -4.19
C LEU A 96 4.02 10.54 -5.40
N GLN A 97 4.13 9.71 -6.41
CA GLN A 97 3.57 9.97 -7.72
C GLN A 97 2.28 9.19 -7.92
N PRO A 98 1.15 9.86 -8.12
CA PRO A 98 -0.06 9.15 -8.51
C PRO A 98 0.07 8.65 -9.94
N CYS A 99 -0.55 7.51 -10.22
CA CYS A 99 -0.68 7.00 -11.57
C CYS A 99 -2.03 7.41 -12.11
N ASN A 100 -2.16 8.73 -12.26
CA ASN A 100 -3.38 9.36 -12.74
C ASN A 100 -2.97 10.74 -13.26
N SER A 101 -3.08 10.92 -14.56
CA SER A 101 -2.56 12.12 -15.21
C SER A 101 -3.30 13.40 -14.80
N SER A 102 -4.47 13.26 -14.16
CA SER A 102 -5.21 14.44 -13.70
C SER A 102 -4.86 14.83 -12.26
N MET A 103 -3.93 14.13 -11.63
CA MET A 103 -3.59 14.38 -10.23
C MET A 103 -2.12 14.77 -10.09
N GLN A 104 -1.85 15.61 -9.11
CA GLN A 104 -0.52 16.15 -8.88
C GLN A 104 0.26 15.28 -7.93
N PRO A 105 1.59 15.19 -8.10
CA PRO A 105 2.41 14.45 -7.14
C PRO A 105 2.50 15.18 -5.80
N ILE A 106 2.84 14.40 -4.78
CA ILE A 106 3.05 14.89 -3.43
C ILE A 106 4.55 14.91 -3.17
N PHE A 107 5.06 16.05 -2.73
CA PHE A 107 6.47 16.20 -2.39
C PHE A 107 6.62 16.35 -0.89
N ALA A 108 7.56 15.62 -0.32
CA ALA A 108 7.81 15.67 1.12
C ALA A 108 9.30 15.47 1.38
N LYS A 109 9.78 15.99 2.51
CA LYS A 109 11.18 15.78 2.88
C LYS A 109 11.44 14.31 3.18
N ASN A 110 10.51 13.70 3.88
CA ASN A 110 10.57 12.27 4.15
C ASN A 110 9.15 11.78 4.36
N VAL A 111 8.98 10.46 4.21
CA VAL A 111 7.69 9.82 4.44
C VAL A 111 7.96 8.51 5.16
N THR A 112 6.96 8.03 5.88
CA THR A 112 7.01 6.70 6.47
C THR A 112 6.47 5.72 5.46
N ILE A 113 7.31 4.79 5.01
CA ILE A 113 6.88 3.73 4.10
C ILE A 113 6.40 2.57 4.94
N LEU A 114 5.15 2.16 4.73
CA LEU A 114 4.56 1.03 5.44
C LEU A 114 4.85 -0.28 4.73
N GLY A 115 5.05 -0.25 3.42
CA GLY A 115 5.39 -1.43 2.69
C GLY A 115 5.32 -1.23 1.19
N LYS A 116 5.67 -2.29 0.47
CA LYS A 116 5.63 -2.33 -1.00
C LYS A 116 4.44 -3.14 -1.44
N VAL A 117 3.74 -2.66 -2.44
CA VAL A 117 2.60 -3.39 -3.02
C VAL A 117 3.16 -4.50 -3.92
N ILE A 118 2.76 -5.73 -3.65
CA ILE A 118 3.23 -6.89 -4.42
C ILE A 118 2.13 -7.58 -5.20
N ALA A 119 0.86 -7.25 -4.93
CA ALA A 119 -0.27 -7.85 -5.66
C ALA A 119 -1.49 -6.98 -5.49
N ASN A 120 -2.47 -7.21 -6.38
CA ASN A 120 -3.73 -6.48 -6.36
C ASN A 120 -4.84 -7.46 -6.69
N PHE A 121 -5.89 -7.47 -5.87
CA PHE A 121 -7.06 -8.31 -6.08
C PHE A 121 -8.29 -7.44 -6.32
N ARG A 122 -9.09 -7.86 -7.28
CA ARG A 122 -10.37 -7.21 -7.56
C ARG A 122 -11.43 -8.28 -7.65
N PHE A 123 -12.48 -8.11 -6.84
CA PHE A 123 -13.55 -9.08 -6.76
C PHE A 123 -14.80 -8.51 -7.41
N TYR A 124 -15.38 -9.29 -8.33
CA TYR A 124 -16.59 -8.90 -9.06
C TYR A 124 -17.76 -9.66 -8.48
N ARG A 125 -18.24 -9.20 -7.33
CA ARG A 125 -19.36 -9.85 -6.64
C ARG A 125 -20.39 -8.81 -6.27
N SER A 126 -21.61 -9.24 -6.37
CA SER A 126 -22.71 -8.40 -5.94
C SER A 126 -23.08 -8.70 -4.49
#